data_452df573791f6435c027eb7527a9b5b5
#
_entry.id   452df573791f6435c027eb7527a9b5b5
#
_cell.length_a   1.000
_cell.length_b   1.000
_cell.length_c   1.000
_cell.angle_alpha   90.00
_cell.angle_beta   90.00
_cell.angle_gamma   90.00
#
_symmetry.space_group_name_H-M   'P 1'
#
loop_
_entity.id
_entity.type
_entity.pdbx_description
1 polymer ?
#
loop_
_entity_poly.entity_id
_entity_poly.type
_entity_poly.pdbx_seq_one_letter_code
_entity_poly.pdbx_strand_id
1 'polypeptide(L)'
;ASSGLSDMTGYPDGPPTEIRFSMDIISGYTTFVAVMAALVSRQGTGKGQYIDFSSRESISILLGDALMDYALNGRVQTRNGNDDAVMVPHNCYRCQGEDNWVSIAIDNDSEWRSLCKAIGNPEWTNDNRFALQISRHKHHEELDHLVESWTINFSHYQVMEILQAAGVAAVASLNPQDLFTDPHIQERQSFIVMNNPEAGERFSVASPPWKLSETPCSIYRDAPVFGEHTKYVCCELLDLSIEEVQKLIEEGVLQ
;
A
#
# COMPACT_ATOMS: atom_id res chain seq x y z
N ALA A 1 1.66 5.13 16.30
CA ALA A 1 1.31 6.37 17.05
C ALA A 1 2.55 7.24 17.31
N SER A 2 3.60 6.71 17.95
CA SER A 2 4.76 7.51 18.41
C SER A 2 5.61 8.15 17.30
N SER A 3 5.42 7.78 16.04
CA SER A 3 6.08 8.38 14.87
C SER A 3 5.41 9.68 14.39
N GLY A 4 4.21 10.00 14.88
CA GLY A 4 3.40 11.14 14.43
C GLY A 4 2.40 10.81 13.31
N LEU A 5 2.63 9.76 12.50
CA LEU A 5 1.83 9.47 11.31
C LEU A 5 0.34 9.27 11.62
N SER A 6 0.01 8.54 12.70
CA SER A 6 -1.40 8.30 13.06
C SER A 6 -2.17 9.58 13.38
N ASP A 7 -1.49 10.62 13.88
CA ASP A 7 -2.16 11.88 14.21
C ASP A 7 -2.59 12.65 12.94
N MET A 8 -1.90 12.44 11.84
CA MET A 8 -2.18 13.08 10.55
C MET A 8 -3.16 12.29 9.69
N THR A 9 -3.54 11.08 10.09
CA THR A 9 -4.45 10.21 9.32
C THR A 9 -5.83 10.16 9.98
N GLY A 10 -6.88 10.27 9.16
CA GLY A 10 -8.27 10.27 9.59
C GLY A 10 -8.99 11.56 9.21
N TYR A 11 -10.24 11.68 9.63
CA TYR A 11 -11.07 12.84 9.39
C TYR A 11 -10.94 13.88 10.50
N PRO A 12 -11.15 15.19 10.21
CA PRO A 12 -10.98 16.27 11.18
C PRO A 12 -11.83 16.12 12.45
N ASP A 13 -13.02 15.57 12.32
CA ASP A 13 -14.02 15.37 13.39
C ASP A 13 -13.88 14.00 14.08
N GLY A 14 -12.95 13.16 13.63
CA GLY A 14 -12.73 11.81 14.13
C GLY A 14 -11.42 11.63 14.91
N PRO A 15 -11.23 10.45 15.54
CA PRO A 15 -9.96 10.10 16.15
C PRO A 15 -8.86 9.87 15.10
N PRO A 16 -7.57 9.87 15.52
CA PRO A 16 -6.48 9.40 14.67
C PRO A 16 -6.76 7.99 14.12
N THR A 17 -6.55 7.80 12.82
CA THR A 17 -6.73 6.50 12.20
C THR A 17 -5.43 5.70 12.26
N GLU A 18 -5.51 4.46 12.72
CA GLU A 18 -4.38 3.55 12.71
C GLU A 18 -4.29 2.84 11.36
N ILE A 19 -3.14 3.00 10.69
CA ILE A 19 -2.84 2.28 9.45
C ILE A 19 -2.25 0.92 9.82
N ARG A 20 -3.12 -0.10 9.88
CA ARG A 20 -2.70 -1.46 10.23
C ARG A 20 -1.73 -2.04 9.20
N PHE A 21 -0.79 -2.84 9.67
CA PHE A 21 0.21 -3.61 8.89
C PHE A 21 1.24 -2.79 8.11
N SER A 22 0.97 -1.52 7.74
CA SER A 22 1.89 -0.74 6.92
C SER A 22 3.19 -0.40 7.62
N MET A 23 3.14 -0.16 8.92
CA MET A 23 4.30 0.31 9.69
C MET A 23 5.41 -0.73 9.79
N ASP A 24 5.07 -1.97 10.07
CA ASP A 24 6.03 -3.08 10.14
C ASP A 24 6.64 -3.37 8.77
N ILE A 25 5.82 -3.31 7.72
CA ILE A 25 6.27 -3.50 6.33
C ILE A 25 7.24 -2.39 5.93
N ILE A 26 6.92 -1.12 6.19
CA ILE A 26 7.80 0.03 5.90
C ILE A 26 9.12 -0.09 6.67
N SER A 27 9.05 -0.45 7.94
CA SER A 27 10.25 -0.68 8.77
C SER A 27 11.09 -1.83 8.22
N GLY A 28 10.46 -2.92 7.77
CA GLY A 28 11.12 -4.04 7.13
C GLY A 28 11.86 -3.64 5.85
N TYR A 29 11.21 -2.90 4.95
CA TYR A 29 11.85 -2.41 3.73
C TYR A 29 12.99 -1.43 4.02
N THR A 30 12.82 -0.52 4.97
CA THR A 30 13.89 0.43 5.34
C THR A 30 15.09 -0.29 5.95
N THR A 31 14.84 -1.30 6.81
CA THR A 31 15.90 -2.17 7.35
C THR A 31 16.62 -2.93 6.23
N PHE A 32 15.87 -3.47 5.28
CA PHE A 32 16.45 -4.17 4.11
C PHE A 32 17.39 -3.24 3.32
N VAL A 33 17.00 -2.00 3.06
CA VAL A 33 17.87 -1.02 2.39
C VAL A 33 19.16 -0.78 3.18
N ALA A 34 19.08 -0.64 4.52
CA ALA A 34 20.25 -0.48 5.36
C ALA A 34 21.19 -1.69 5.31
N VAL A 35 20.62 -2.92 5.34
CA VAL A 35 21.40 -4.16 5.20
C VAL A 35 22.07 -4.25 3.83
N MET A 36 21.38 -3.93 2.75
CA MET A 36 21.95 -3.94 1.41
C MET A 36 23.09 -2.91 1.27
N ALA A 37 22.92 -1.71 1.81
CA ALA A 37 23.97 -0.69 1.85
C ALA A 37 25.22 -1.18 2.62
N ALA A 38 25.02 -1.86 3.75
CA ALA A 38 26.11 -2.44 4.54
C ALA A 38 26.83 -3.57 3.78
N LEU A 39 26.11 -4.41 3.04
CA LEU A 39 26.70 -5.47 2.21
C LEU A 39 27.52 -4.89 1.05
N VAL A 40 27.02 -3.87 0.35
CA VAL A 40 27.77 -3.16 -0.70
C VAL A 40 29.04 -2.53 -0.13
N SER A 41 28.94 -1.85 1.01
CA SER A 41 30.12 -1.31 1.72
C SER A 41 31.15 -2.40 2.08
N ARG A 42 30.66 -3.55 2.56
CA ARG A 42 31.51 -4.70 2.88
C ARG A 42 32.25 -5.25 1.68
N GLN A 43 31.63 -5.27 0.50
CA GLN A 43 32.29 -5.70 -0.74
C GLN A 43 33.53 -4.83 -1.07
N GLY A 44 33.45 -3.53 -0.83
CA GLY A 44 34.59 -2.62 -1.07
C GLY A 44 35.62 -2.57 0.06
N THR A 45 35.19 -2.75 1.30
CA THR A 45 36.06 -2.54 2.50
C THR A 45 36.53 -3.82 3.16
N GLY A 46 35.88 -4.95 2.90
CA GLY A 46 36.09 -6.23 3.59
C GLY A 46 35.57 -6.25 5.04
N LYS A 47 34.95 -5.17 5.53
CA LYS A 47 34.53 -5.04 6.93
C LYS A 47 33.01 -5.03 7.05
N GLY A 48 32.47 -5.85 7.94
CA GLY A 48 31.08 -5.77 8.38
C GLY A 48 30.86 -4.63 9.37
N GLN A 49 29.61 -4.35 9.69
CA GLN A 49 29.21 -3.33 10.65
C GLN A 49 27.96 -3.72 11.44
N TYR A 50 27.78 -3.14 12.60
CA TYR A 50 26.55 -3.20 13.35
C TYR A 50 25.57 -2.16 12.79
N ILE A 51 24.30 -2.53 12.69
CA ILE A 51 23.23 -1.63 12.22
C ILE A 51 22.25 -1.47 13.37
N ASP A 52 22.17 -0.25 13.90
CA ASP A 52 21.10 0.15 14.83
C ASP A 52 19.98 0.79 14.03
N PHE A 53 18.76 0.26 14.16
CA PHE A 53 17.62 0.66 13.38
C PHE A 53 16.43 1.02 14.28
N SER A 54 15.82 2.17 14.02
CA SER A 54 14.64 2.65 14.72
C SER A 54 13.42 2.68 13.80
N SER A 55 12.44 1.82 14.05
CA SER A 55 11.14 1.84 13.32
C SER A 55 10.41 3.17 13.49
N ARG A 56 10.50 3.79 14.67
CA ARG A 56 9.90 5.11 14.91
C ARG A 56 10.47 6.16 13.96
N GLU A 57 11.77 6.23 13.82
CA GLU A 57 12.45 7.20 12.96
C GLU A 57 12.18 6.93 11.49
N SER A 58 12.20 5.66 11.07
CA SER A 58 11.93 5.28 9.68
C SER A 58 10.51 5.66 9.22
N ILE A 59 9.55 5.69 10.14
CA ILE A 59 8.18 6.10 9.83
C ILE A 59 8.05 7.64 9.92
N SER A 60 8.76 8.29 10.85
CA SER A 60 8.70 9.75 10.99
C SER A 60 9.21 10.50 9.74
N ILE A 61 10.13 9.92 8.97
CA ILE A 61 10.59 10.54 7.71
C ILE A 61 9.51 10.63 6.63
N LEU A 62 8.43 9.85 6.72
CA LEU A 62 7.28 9.94 5.81
C LEU A 62 6.46 11.22 6.02
N LEU A 63 6.69 11.94 7.12
CA LEU A 63 6.03 13.20 7.46
C LEU A 63 6.86 14.42 7.02
N GLY A 64 7.66 14.29 5.98
CA GLY A 64 8.64 15.30 5.57
C GLY A 64 8.02 16.68 5.36
N ASP A 65 6.90 16.76 4.68
CA ASP A 65 6.14 17.99 4.41
C ASP A 65 5.59 18.64 5.69
N ALA A 66 4.99 17.87 6.58
CA ALA A 66 4.48 18.36 7.87
C ALA A 66 5.60 18.81 8.82
N LEU A 67 6.72 18.08 8.83
CA LEU A 67 7.91 18.46 9.60
C LEU A 67 8.52 19.75 9.07
N MET A 68 8.59 19.92 7.75
CA MET A 68 9.07 21.15 7.13
C MET A 68 8.13 22.32 7.39
N ASP A 69 6.82 22.11 7.31
CA ASP A 69 5.84 23.15 7.58
C ASP A 69 5.94 23.65 9.04
N TYR A 70 6.10 22.73 9.97
CA TYR A 70 6.34 23.13 11.37
C TYR A 70 7.69 23.86 11.53
N ALA A 71 8.74 23.38 10.92
CA ALA A 71 10.08 23.97 11.06
C ALA A 71 10.18 25.38 10.44
N LEU A 72 9.51 25.62 9.31
CA LEU A 72 9.58 26.88 8.58
C LEU A 72 8.49 27.89 9.00
N ASN A 73 7.30 27.41 9.31
CA ASN A 73 6.12 28.25 9.50
C ASN A 73 5.54 28.15 10.92
N GLY A 74 6.03 27.24 11.77
CA GLY A 74 5.46 26.96 13.10
C GLY A 74 4.07 26.33 13.05
N ARG A 75 3.60 25.87 11.90
CA ARG A 75 2.27 25.32 11.70
C ARG A 75 2.25 23.84 11.97
N VAL A 76 1.38 23.41 12.87
CA VAL A 76 1.09 22.01 13.14
C VAL A 76 -0.02 21.57 12.18
N GLN A 77 0.32 20.68 11.25
CA GLN A 77 -0.68 20.05 10.37
C GLN A 77 -1.53 19.06 11.17
N THR A 78 -2.80 18.95 10.80
CA THR A 78 -3.78 18.07 11.42
C THR A 78 -4.45 17.19 10.38
N ARG A 79 -5.31 16.29 10.82
CA ARG A 79 -6.11 15.42 9.92
C ARG A 79 -7.00 16.25 9.02
N ASN A 80 -7.04 15.92 7.76
CA ASN A 80 -7.86 16.58 6.73
C ASN A 80 -8.71 15.59 5.90
N GLY A 81 -8.85 14.34 6.36
CA GLY A 81 -9.58 13.30 5.61
C GLY A 81 -8.91 12.99 4.28
N ASN A 82 -9.68 13.06 3.22
CA ASN A 82 -9.22 12.87 1.85
C ASN A 82 -8.91 14.20 1.12
N ASP A 83 -9.04 15.34 1.79
CA ASP A 83 -8.77 16.64 1.17
C ASP A 83 -7.27 16.81 0.87
N ASP A 84 -6.98 17.40 -0.28
CA ASP A 84 -5.62 17.76 -0.68
C ASP A 84 -5.47 19.28 -0.73
N ALA A 85 -4.27 19.79 -0.44
CA ALA A 85 -4.00 21.24 -0.43
C ALA A 85 -4.02 21.86 -1.84
N VAL A 86 -3.85 21.07 -2.89
CA VAL A 86 -3.73 21.52 -4.28
C VAL A 86 -4.81 20.89 -5.16
N MET A 87 -4.95 19.57 -5.12
CA MET A 87 -5.87 18.81 -5.98
C MET A 87 -7.33 18.99 -5.55
N VAL A 88 -8.22 19.24 -6.53
CA VAL A 88 -9.66 19.33 -6.31
C VAL A 88 -10.46 19.14 -7.61
N PRO A 89 -11.47 18.22 -7.65
CA PRO A 89 -11.81 17.27 -6.58
C PRO A 89 -10.69 16.26 -6.29
N HIS A 90 -10.58 15.87 -5.02
CA HIS A 90 -9.67 14.85 -4.54
C HIS A 90 -10.34 14.08 -3.40
N ASN A 91 -10.99 12.98 -3.70
CA ASN A 91 -11.74 12.22 -2.70
C ASN A 91 -12.01 10.77 -3.13
N CYS A 92 -12.60 9.99 -2.22
CA CYS A 92 -13.23 8.70 -2.50
C CYS A 92 -14.73 8.88 -2.64
N TYR A 93 -15.29 8.41 -3.75
CA TYR A 93 -16.70 8.56 -4.08
C TYR A 93 -17.39 7.21 -4.14
N ARG A 94 -18.63 7.15 -3.66
CA ARG A 94 -19.46 5.95 -3.74
C ARG A 94 -19.82 5.64 -5.19
N CYS A 95 -19.80 4.35 -5.50
CA CYS A 95 -20.23 3.80 -6.77
C CYS A 95 -21.47 2.90 -6.59
N GLN A 96 -22.01 2.42 -7.69
CA GLN A 96 -23.13 1.48 -7.68
C GLN A 96 -22.74 0.19 -6.95
N GLY A 97 -23.63 -0.30 -6.10
CA GLY A 97 -23.46 -1.52 -5.31
C GLY A 97 -23.27 -1.23 -3.82
N GLU A 98 -22.93 -2.27 -3.07
CA GLU A 98 -22.67 -2.17 -1.63
C GLU A 98 -21.17 -2.01 -1.41
N ASP A 99 -20.79 -0.93 -0.71
CA ASP A 99 -19.40 -0.62 -0.33
C ASP A 99 -18.40 -0.54 -1.51
N ASN A 100 -18.87 -0.10 -2.67
CA ASN A 100 -18.03 0.14 -3.85
C ASN A 100 -17.62 1.60 -3.93
N TRP A 101 -16.33 1.85 -4.08
CA TRP A 101 -15.74 3.19 -4.06
C TRP A 101 -14.73 3.38 -5.19
N VAL A 102 -14.57 4.62 -5.62
CA VAL A 102 -13.52 5.06 -6.55
C VAL A 102 -12.81 6.28 -5.99
N SER A 103 -11.48 6.29 -6.03
CA SER A 103 -10.69 7.47 -5.73
C SER A 103 -10.48 8.27 -7.02
N ILE A 104 -10.73 9.59 -6.96
CA ILE A 104 -10.53 10.52 -8.09
C ILE A 104 -9.67 11.69 -7.60
N ALA A 105 -8.68 12.08 -8.42
CA ALA A 105 -7.82 13.23 -8.14
C ALA A 105 -7.68 14.10 -9.38
N ILE A 106 -7.89 15.41 -9.24
CA ILE A 106 -7.76 16.41 -10.32
C ILE A 106 -6.72 17.45 -9.90
N ASP A 107 -5.58 17.44 -10.58
CA ASP A 107 -4.44 18.30 -10.27
C ASP A 107 -4.56 19.71 -10.88
N ASN A 108 -5.23 19.84 -12.02
CA ASN A 108 -5.23 21.10 -12.79
C ASN A 108 -6.51 21.30 -13.61
N ASP A 109 -6.67 22.50 -14.18
CA ASP A 109 -7.85 22.87 -14.95
C ASP A 109 -7.98 22.12 -16.28
N SER A 110 -6.92 21.51 -16.80
CA SER A 110 -6.99 20.67 -18.00
C SER A 110 -7.65 19.33 -17.66
N GLU A 111 -7.26 18.72 -16.56
CA GLU A 111 -7.86 17.49 -16.05
C GLU A 111 -9.31 17.70 -15.61
N TRP A 112 -9.59 18.87 -15.01
CA TRP A 112 -10.97 19.26 -14.70
C TRP A 112 -11.87 19.25 -15.96
N ARG A 113 -11.40 19.88 -17.07
CA ARG A 113 -12.13 19.84 -18.35
C ARG A 113 -12.30 18.43 -18.90
N SER A 114 -11.29 17.58 -18.72
CA SER A 114 -11.35 16.17 -19.11
C SER A 114 -12.41 15.43 -18.30
N LEU A 115 -12.45 15.63 -16.98
CA LEU A 115 -13.49 15.09 -16.12
C LEU A 115 -14.87 15.54 -16.58
N CYS A 116 -15.09 16.86 -16.73
CA CYS A 116 -16.37 17.40 -17.16
C CYS A 116 -16.86 16.77 -18.47
N LYS A 117 -15.98 16.62 -19.45
CA LYS A 117 -16.28 15.98 -20.73
C LYS A 117 -16.60 14.49 -20.56
N ALA A 118 -15.84 13.78 -19.77
CA ALA A 118 -16.03 12.35 -19.53
C ALA A 118 -17.40 12.03 -18.89
N ILE A 119 -17.84 12.91 -17.97
CA ILE A 119 -19.15 12.76 -17.30
C ILE A 119 -20.33 13.34 -18.12
N GLY A 120 -20.07 13.82 -19.36
CA GLY A 120 -21.09 14.30 -20.28
C GLY A 120 -21.48 15.77 -20.13
N ASN A 121 -20.64 16.59 -19.50
CA ASN A 121 -20.85 18.02 -19.25
C ASN A 121 -22.23 18.33 -18.62
N PRO A 122 -22.60 17.76 -17.49
CA PRO A 122 -23.84 18.13 -16.82
C PRO A 122 -23.86 19.65 -16.50
N GLU A 123 -25.03 20.24 -16.35
CA GLU A 123 -25.23 21.69 -16.25
C GLU A 123 -24.35 22.33 -15.17
N TRP A 124 -24.17 21.67 -14.04
CA TRP A 124 -23.36 22.18 -12.93
C TRP A 124 -21.87 22.36 -13.28
N THR A 125 -21.34 21.67 -14.30
CA THR A 125 -19.94 21.83 -14.74
C THR A 125 -19.67 23.22 -15.36
N ASN A 126 -20.73 23.95 -15.75
CA ASN A 126 -20.66 25.31 -16.27
C ASN A 126 -20.78 26.38 -15.18
N ASP A 127 -20.93 26.00 -13.92
CA ASP A 127 -21.01 26.96 -12.82
C ASP A 127 -19.66 27.65 -12.61
N ASN A 128 -19.68 28.98 -12.53
CA ASN A 128 -18.49 29.80 -12.32
C ASN A 128 -17.75 29.46 -11.02
N ARG A 129 -18.43 28.88 -10.03
CA ARG A 129 -17.81 28.43 -8.78
C ARG A 129 -16.81 27.29 -8.99
N PHE A 130 -16.95 26.53 -10.08
CA PHE A 130 -16.06 25.41 -10.41
C PHE A 130 -15.10 25.72 -11.57
N ALA A 131 -15.13 26.93 -12.12
CA ALA A 131 -14.32 27.29 -13.30
C ALA A 131 -12.81 27.26 -13.04
N LEU A 132 -12.37 27.69 -11.87
CA LEU A 132 -10.96 27.78 -11.49
C LEU A 132 -10.66 26.87 -10.28
N GLN A 133 -9.48 26.29 -10.24
CA GLN A 133 -9.02 25.41 -9.14
C GLN A 133 -9.20 26.06 -7.77
N ILE A 134 -8.76 27.30 -7.58
CA ILE A 134 -8.91 28.01 -6.31
C ILE A 134 -10.38 28.21 -5.91
N SER A 135 -11.27 28.32 -6.88
CA SER A 135 -12.70 28.45 -6.63
C SER A 135 -13.33 27.10 -6.29
N ARG A 136 -12.90 26.03 -6.97
CA ARG A 136 -13.30 24.65 -6.62
C ARG A 136 -12.93 24.30 -5.18
N HIS A 137 -11.73 24.66 -4.73
CA HIS A 137 -11.32 24.46 -3.33
C HIS A 137 -12.28 25.10 -2.31
N LYS A 138 -12.80 26.27 -2.61
CA LYS A 138 -13.77 26.95 -1.72
C LYS A 138 -15.14 26.27 -1.66
N HIS A 139 -15.43 25.46 -2.65
CA HIS A 139 -16.72 24.77 -2.82
C HIS A 139 -16.55 23.26 -2.95
N HIS A 140 -15.45 22.69 -2.38
CA HIS A 140 -15.09 21.29 -2.57
C HIS A 140 -16.18 20.32 -2.06
N GLU A 141 -16.78 20.60 -0.91
CA GLU A 141 -17.84 19.74 -0.35
C GLU A 141 -19.06 19.62 -1.29
N GLU A 142 -19.51 20.76 -1.86
CA GLU A 142 -20.61 20.74 -2.83
C GLU A 142 -20.21 20.03 -4.12
N LEU A 143 -18.97 20.26 -4.58
CA LEU A 143 -18.43 19.62 -5.75
C LEU A 143 -18.33 18.09 -5.57
N ASP A 144 -17.89 17.63 -4.41
CA ASP A 144 -17.82 16.21 -4.08
C ASP A 144 -19.19 15.54 -4.14
N HIS A 145 -20.23 16.18 -3.62
CA HIS A 145 -21.61 15.68 -3.74
C HIS A 145 -22.07 15.59 -5.20
N LEU A 146 -21.71 16.56 -6.04
CA LEU A 146 -22.06 16.55 -7.46
C LEU A 146 -21.32 15.43 -8.23
N VAL A 147 -20.03 15.23 -7.93
CA VAL A 147 -19.26 14.12 -8.49
C VAL A 147 -19.84 12.77 -8.04
N GLU A 148 -20.16 12.62 -6.75
CA GLU A 148 -20.75 11.40 -6.21
C GLU A 148 -22.11 11.09 -6.86
N SER A 149 -22.94 12.13 -7.13
CA SER A 149 -24.21 11.96 -7.81
C SER A 149 -24.09 11.32 -9.19
N TRP A 150 -22.94 11.45 -9.82
CA TRP A 150 -22.62 10.79 -11.08
C TRP A 150 -22.04 9.38 -10.85
N THR A 151 -21.04 9.23 -9.96
CA THR A 151 -20.34 7.96 -9.75
C THR A 151 -21.25 6.86 -9.23
N ILE A 152 -22.25 7.20 -8.42
CA ILE A 152 -23.20 6.24 -7.83
C ILE A 152 -24.03 5.46 -8.87
N ASN A 153 -24.06 5.93 -10.12
CA ASN A 153 -24.81 5.28 -11.21
C ASN A 153 -23.99 4.19 -11.95
N PHE A 154 -22.70 4.05 -11.64
CA PHE A 154 -21.79 3.15 -12.33
C PHE A 154 -21.02 2.29 -11.31
N SER A 155 -20.57 1.10 -11.74
CA SER A 155 -19.63 0.33 -10.91
C SER A 155 -18.30 1.07 -10.78
N HIS A 156 -17.53 0.80 -9.70
CA HIS A 156 -16.23 1.40 -9.48
C HIS A 156 -15.24 1.14 -10.63
N TYR A 157 -15.29 -0.01 -11.28
CA TYR A 157 -14.51 -0.30 -12.48
C TYR A 157 -14.96 0.54 -13.68
N GLN A 158 -16.25 0.68 -13.91
CA GLN A 158 -16.75 1.51 -15.02
C GLN A 158 -16.36 2.97 -14.86
N VAL A 159 -16.45 3.53 -13.63
CA VAL A 159 -15.99 4.90 -13.35
C VAL A 159 -14.49 5.02 -13.64
N MET A 160 -13.69 4.08 -13.13
CA MET A 160 -12.24 4.05 -13.37
C MET A 160 -11.92 4.03 -14.87
N GLU A 161 -12.53 3.13 -15.64
CA GLU A 161 -12.28 3.01 -17.09
C GLU A 161 -12.68 4.26 -17.87
N ILE A 162 -13.85 4.83 -17.58
CA ILE A 162 -14.34 6.06 -18.24
C ILE A 162 -13.37 7.22 -17.99
N LEU A 163 -12.94 7.41 -16.74
CA LEU A 163 -12.11 8.53 -16.35
C LEU A 163 -10.66 8.35 -16.81
N GLN A 164 -10.08 7.17 -16.69
CA GLN A 164 -8.74 6.88 -17.19
C GLN A 164 -8.65 7.03 -18.72
N ALA A 165 -9.67 6.60 -19.46
CA ALA A 165 -9.72 6.81 -20.91
C ALA A 165 -9.76 8.30 -21.31
N ALA A 166 -10.23 9.16 -20.42
CA ALA A 166 -10.19 10.63 -20.59
C ALA A 166 -8.91 11.29 -20.04
N GLY A 167 -7.96 10.52 -19.53
CA GLY A 167 -6.72 11.03 -18.94
C GLY A 167 -6.89 11.62 -17.55
N VAL A 168 -7.93 11.20 -16.82
CA VAL A 168 -8.20 11.61 -15.43
C VAL A 168 -7.71 10.53 -14.48
N ALA A 169 -7.02 10.91 -13.42
CA ALA A 169 -6.57 9.99 -12.38
C ALA A 169 -7.79 9.48 -11.58
N ALA A 170 -8.11 8.21 -11.78
CA ALA A 170 -9.17 7.51 -11.07
C ALA A 170 -8.80 6.04 -10.87
N VAL A 171 -9.09 5.50 -9.68
CA VAL A 171 -8.76 4.12 -9.33
C VAL A 171 -9.90 3.52 -8.49
N ALA A 172 -10.35 2.33 -8.86
CA ALA A 172 -11.32 1.57 -8.09
C ALA A 172 -10.73 1.09 -6.75
N SER A 173 -11.48 1.23 -5.65
CA SER A 173 -11.12 0.60 -4.38
C SER A 173 -11.49 -0.88 -4.46
N LEU A 174 -10.48 -1.74 -4.41
CA LEU A 174 -10.65 -3.18 -4.60
C LEU A 174 -10.79 -3.89 -3.26
N ASN A 175 -11.79 -4.73 -3.14
CA ASN A 175 -11.89 -5.69 -2.05
C ASN A 175 -11.00 -6.94 -2.34
N PRO A 176 -10.83 -7.88 -1.38
CA PRO A 176 -10.01 -9.07 -1.62
C PRO A 176 -10.49 -9.94 -2.80
N GLN A 177 -11.79 -10.03 -3.07
CA GLN A 177 -12.31 -10.77 -4.21
C GLN A 177 -11.93 -10.09 -5.53
N ASP A 178 -12.06 -8.76 -5.59
CA ASP A 178 -11.66 -7.98 -6.77
C ASP A 178 -10.18 -8.17 -7.07
N LEU A 179 -9.30 -8.13 -6.03
CA LEU A 179 -7.87 -8.36 -6.19
C LEU A 179 -7.55 -9.74 -6.80
N PHE A 180 -8.29 -10.79 -6.43
CA PHE A 180 -8.08 -12.13 -7.00
C PHE A 180 -8.55 -12.24 -8.46
N THR A 181 -9.46 -11.40 -8.90
CA THR A 181 -10.05 -11.44 -10.25
C THR A 181 -9.57 -10.31 -11.15
N ASP A 182 -8.87 -9.32 -10.62
CA ASP A 182 -8.36 -8.17 -11.38
C ASP A 182 -7.39 -8.60 -12.48
N PRO A 183 -7.64 -8.22 -13.75
CA PRO A 183 -6.83 -8.66 -14.90
C PRO A 183 -5.36 -8.26 -14.79
N HIS A 184 -5.06 -7.06 -14.26
CA HIS A 184 -3.69 -6.59 -14.11
C HIS A 184 -2.95 -7.39 -13.04
N ILE A 185 -3.58 -7.67 -11.91
CA ILE A 185 -3.04 -8.47 -10.82
C ILE A 185 -2.75 -9.91 -11.30
N GLN A 186 -3.67 -10.48 -12.10
CA GLN A 186 -3.51 -11.81 -12.70
C GLN A 186 -2.37 -11.85 -13.71
N GLU A 187 -2.30 -10.91 -14.65
CA GLU A 187 -1.21 -10.82 -15.63
C GLU A 187 0.16 -10.68 -14.95
N ARG A 188 0.23 -9.95 -13.86
CA ARG A 188 1.45 -9.80 -13.07
C ARG A 188 1.81 -11.03 -12.22
N GLN A 189 0.93 -12.03 -12.14
CA GLN A 189 1.12 -13.21 -11.29
C GLN A 189 1.43 -12.82 -9.84
N SER A 190 0.64 -11.87 -9.31
CA SER A 190 0.83 -11.37 -7.93
C SER A 190 0.41 -12.39 -6.89
N PHE A 191 -0.45 -13.35 -7.26
CA PHE A 191 -0.84 -14.49 -6.45
C PHE A 191 -0.32 -15.78 -7.07
N ILE A 192 0.32 -16.60 -6.26
CA ILE A 192 0.86 -17.91 -6.66
C ILE A 192 0.12 -19.00 -5.90
N VAL A 193 -0.38 -19.98 -6.62
CA VAL A 193 -0.95 -21.20 -6.03
C VAL A 193 0.20 -22.13 -5.67
N MET A 194 0.29 -22.47 -4.39
CA MET A 194 1.25 -23.43 -3.86
C MET A 194 0.53 -24.75 -3.59
N ASN A 195 1.09 -25.84 -4.06
CA ASN A 195 0.59 -27.18 -3.81
C ASN A 195 1.41 -27.82 -2.68
N ASN A 196 0.80 -27.96 -1.51
CA ASN A 196 1.36 -28.75 -0.43
C ASN A 196 0.59 -30.06 -0.33
N PRO A 197 1.24 -31.22 -0.53
CA PRO A 197 0.57 -32.52 -0.50
C PRO A 197 -0.15 -32.83 0.84
N GLU A 198 0.36 -32.29 1.97
CA GLU A 198 -0.20 -32.50 3.30
C GLU A 198 -1.31 -31.50 3.65
N ALA A 199 -1.30 -30.31 3.06
CA ALA A 199 -2.21 -29.22 3.42
C ALA A 199 -3.17 -28.83 2.29
N GLY A 200 -3.06 -29.42 1.09
CA GLY A 200 -3.84 -29.07 -0.10
C GLY A 200 -3.34 -27.81 -0.82
N GLU A 201 -4.13 -27.34 -1.75
CA GLU A 201 -3.81 -26.09 -2.49
C GLU A 201 -3.90 -24.88 -1.58
N ARG A 202 -2.93 -23.99 -1.67
CA ARG A 202 -2.89 -22.73 -0.94
C ARG A 202 -2.55 -21.59 -1.88
N PHE A 203 -3.16 -20.42 -1.62
CA PHE A 203 -2.75 -19.18 -2.27
C PHE A 203 -1.63 -18.54 -1.47
N SER A 204 -0.50 -18.29 -2.12
CA SER A 204 0.55 -17.45 -1.55
C SER A 204 0.27 -16.00 -1.94
N VAL A 205 0.01 -15.16 -0.96
CA VAL A 205 -0.20 -13.70 -1.17
C VAL A 205 1.13 -12.97 -1.35
N ALA A 206 2.24 -13.65 -1.15
CA ALA A 206 3.57 -13.06 -1.03
C ALA A 206 4.44 -13.26 -2.28
N SER A 207 3.85 -13.15 -3.48
CA SER A 207 4.69 -13.03 -4.67
C SER A 207 5.46 -11.71 -4.61
N PRO A 208 6.79 -11.70 -4.83
CA PRO A 208 7.54 -10.46 -4.88
C PRO A 208 6.94 -9.48 -5.89
N PRO A 209 6.68 -8.21 -5.52
CA PRO A 209 6.03 -7.25 -6.42
C PRO A 209 6.95 -6.76 -7.55
N TRP A 210 8.24 -7.09 -7.51
CA TRP A 210 9.21 -6.76 -8.54
C TRP A 210 9.52 -7.96 -9.43
N LYS A 211 9.87 -7.67 -10.68
CA LYS A 211 10.33 -8.67 -11.65
C LYS A 211 11.72 -8.27 -12.12
N LEU A 212 12.70 -9.10 -11.81
CA LEU A 212 14.09 -8.90 -12.22
C LEU A 212 14.35 -9.75 -13.47
N SER A 213 14.86 -9.12 -14.54
CA SER A 213 15.08 -9.80 -15.82
C SER A 213 16.16 -10.88 -15.74
N GLU A 214 17.25 -10.60 -15.00
CA GLU A 214 18.42 -11.49 -14.92
C GLU A 214 18.39 -12.44 -13.70
N THR A 215 17.68 -12.04 -12.65
CA THR A 215 17.58 -12.79 -11.40
C THR A 215 16.12 -12.87 -10.93
N PRO A 216 15.25 -13.54 -11.70
CA PRO A 216 13.83 -13.61 -11.36
C PRO A 216 13.63 -14.30 -10.02
N CYS A 217 12.78 -13.67 -9.19
CA CYS A 217 12.36 -14.28 -7.94
C CYS A 217 11.36 -15.41 -8.20
N SER A 218 11.55 -16.54 -7.54
CA SER A 218 10.61 -17.66 -7.56
C SER A 218 10.38 -18.18 -6.14
N ILE A 219 9.14 -18.58 -5.86
CA ILE A 219 8.81 -19.32 -4.64
C ILE A 219 8.97 -20.79 -4.98
N TYR A 220 9.95 -21.45 -4.39
CA TYR A 220 10.30 -22.84 -4.68
C TYR A 220 10.00 -23.80 -3.52
N ARG A 221 9.54 -23.26 -2.39
CA ARG A 221 9.12 -24.05 -1.21
C ARG A 221 7.86 -23.45 -0.63
N ASP A 222 6.99 -24.30 -0.12
CA ASP A 222 5.86 -23.88 0.69
C ASP A 222 6.32 -23.52 2.11
N ALA A 223 5.43 -22.94 2.91
CA ALA A 223 5.70 -22.72 4.32
C ALA A 223 5.93 -24.06 5.02
N PRO A 224 6.99 -24.21 5.81
CA PRO A 224 7.29 -25.47 6.46
C PRO A 224 6.20 -25.85 7.48
N VAL A 225 5.87 -27.14 7.55
CA VAL A 225 5.08 -27.66 8.67
C VAL A 225 5.97 -27.78 9.92
N PHE A 226 5.32 -27.90 11.07
CA PHE A 226 6.03 -27.94 12.34
C PHE A 226 7.03 -29.12 12.37
N GLY A 227 8.31 -28.81 12.67
CA GLY A 227 9.38 -29.79 12.75
C GLY A 227 9.91 -30.34 11.42
N GLU A 228 9.38 -29.92 10.26
CA GLU A 228 9.76 -30.45 8.93
C GLU A 228 11.27 -30.43 8.67
N HIS A 229 11.96 -29.39 9.12
CA HIS A 229 13.38 -29.21 8.88
C HIS A 229 14.27 -29.52 10.08
N THR A 230 13.73 -30.07 11.17
CA THR A 230 14.49 -30.36 12.39
C THR A 230 15.71 -31.25 12.11
N LYS A 231 15.52 -32.32 11.35
CA LYS A 231 16.64 -33.21 10.97
C LYS A 231 17.68 -32.50 10.11
N TYR A 232 17.24 -31.71 9.11
CA TYR A 232 18.15 -30.95 8.24
C TYR A 232 18.98 -29.96 9.07
N VAL A 233 18.35 -29.19 9.94
CA VAL A 233 19.06 -28.21 10.78
C VAL A 233 20.01 -28.90 11.76
N CYS A 234 19.54 -29.90 12.48
CA CYS A 234 20.35 -30.53 13.52
C CYS A 234 21.48 -31.40 12.96
N CYS A 235 21.19 -32.23 11.92
CA CYS A 235 22.21 -33.14 11.42
C CYS A 235 23.09 -32.54 10.33
N GLU A 236 22.53 -31.75 9.41
CA GLU A 236 23.31 -31.25 8.25
C GLU A 236 23.96 -29.89 8.49
N LEU A 237 23.34 -29.00 9.31
CA LEU A 237 23.92 -27.70 9.62
C LEU A 237 24.70 -27.64 10.94
N LEU A 238 24.27 -28.44 11.94
CA LEU A 238 24.88 -28.45 13.28
C LEU A 238 25.75 -29.68 13.55
N ASP A 239 25.87 -30.60 12.56
CA ASP A 239 26.67 -31.84 12.65
C ASP A 239 26.31 -32.75 13.84
N LEU A 240 25.07 -32.68 14.35
CA LEU A 240 24.60 -33.58 15.40
C LEU A 240 24.32 -34.97 14.82
N SER A 241 24.65 -36.02 15.58
CA SER A 241 24.27 -37.37 15.23
C SER A 241 22.75 -37.59 15.35
N ILE A 242 22.22 -38.58 14.64
CA ILE A 242 20.79 -38.92 14.72
C ILE A 242 20.42 -39.32 16.16
N GLU A 243 21.33 -40.00 16.87
CA GLU A 243 21.16 -40.42 18.26
C GLU A 243 21.05 -39.21 19.20
N GLU A 244 21.87 -38.18 18.98
CA GLU A 244 21.78 -36.94 19.77
C GLU A 244 20.47 -36.19 19.52
N VAL A 245 20.03 -36.12 18.27
CA VAL A 245 18.72 -35.51 17.93
C VAL A 245 17.58 -36.30 18.57
N GLN A 246 17.62 -37.62 18.49
CA GLN A 246 16.59 -38.47 19.10
C GLN A 246 16.52 -38.27 20.63
N LYS A 247 17.68 -38.19 21.30
CA LYS A 247 17.75 -37.89 22.73
C LYS A 247 17.15 -36.53 23.08
N LEU A 248 17.41 -35.49 22.27
CA LEU A 248 16.83 -34.16 22.48
C LEU A 248 15.29 -34.16 22.31
N ILE A 249 14.76 -35.01 21.40
CA ILE A 249 13.32 -35.23 21.26
C ILE A 249 12.75 -35.93 22.49
N GLU A 250 13.40 -36.98 22.98
CA GLU A 250 12.98 -37.72 24.16
C GLU A 250 13.01 -36.86 25.45
N GLU A 251 13.96 -35.93 25.54
CA GLU A 251 14.09 -34.96 26.60
C GLU A 251 13.11 -33.79 26.48
N GLY A 252 12.35 -33.72 25.39
CA GLY A 252 11.37 -32.64 25.13
C GLY A 252 12.00 -31.27 24.77
N VAL A 253 13.29 -31.27 24.39
CA VAL A 253 14.00 -30.06 23.93
C VAL A 253 13.65 -29.75 22.48
N LEU A 254 13.49 -30.81 21.67
CA LEU A 254 13.00 -30.74 20.28
C LEU A 254 11.63 -31.40 20.17
N GLN A 255 10.80 -30.92 19.24
CA GLN A 255 9.50 -31.49 18.90
C GLN A 255 9.46 -31.85 17.42
#